data_797121496f2c16f2958f6bbecbf6995a
#
_entry.id   797121496f2c16f2958f6bbecbf6995a
#
_cell.length_a   1.000
_cell.length_b   1.000
_cell.length_c   1.000
_cell.angle_alpha   90.00
_cell.angle_beta   90.00
_cell.angle_gamma   90.00
#
_symmetry.space_group_name_H-M   'P 1'
#
loop_
_entity.id
_entity.type
_entity.pdbx_description
1 polymer ?
#
loop_
_entity_poly.entity_id
_entity_poly.type
_entity_poly.pdbx_seq_one_letter_code
_entity_poly.pdbx_strand_id
1 'polypeptide(L)'
;HNLKLYIKNSFIAVLGTDEFEVIKSLNRIKNSIEWQQVNKLANDKIFNLIDQNSRDSLIVKRGGEAFHENIPEIKSYNNDNHKTLTSEFNKPYLMHGSIGPSASCSFYKNGKFIIYSHSQAIYALKSILSNAFNFKEKNITLHFMPGAGCYGHNGADDVTYEAALLSKEFENKYILLKWTREDENCWEPYGSASKNKLTATLDKNNKIIYWSSEAYSDTYLTRPMVGKLEYFVSQRFINNDFKKYKVEPRTGAHMGI
;
A
#
# COMPACT_ATOMS: atom_id res chain seq x y z
N HIS A 1 -19.82 -12.43 29.42
CA HIS A 1 -19.20 -12.38 28.10
C HIS A 1 -17.68 -12.60 28.26
N ASN A 2 -17.13 -13.68 27.68
CA ASN A 2 -15.70 -14.01 27.78
C ASN A 2 -14.88 -13.20 26.78
N LEU A 3 -14.70 -11.90 27.08
CA LEU A 3 -13.82 -11.03 26.31
C LEU A 3 -12.36 -11.26 26.73
N LYS A 4 -11.46 -11.22 25.75
CA LYS A 4 -10.02 -11.30 25.95
C LYS A 4 -9.34 -10.08 25.32
N LEU A 5 -8.43 -9.49 26.04
CA LEU A 5 -7.56 -8.44 25.55
C LEU A 5 -6.21 -9.06 25.21
N TYR A 6 -5.71 -8.78 24.00
CA TYR A 6 -4.39 -9.14 23.55
C TYR A 6 -3.59 -7.89 23.23
N ILE A 7 -2.40 -7.79 23.80
CA ILE A 7 -1.49 -6.65 23.59
C ILE A 7 -0.12 -7.20 23.24
N LYS A 8 0.43 -6.72 22.12
CA LYS A 8 1.80 -7.00 21.73
C LYS A 8 2.40 -5.75 21.08
N ASN A 9 3.30 -5.11 21.81
CA ASN A 9 3.85 -3.80 21.45
C ASN A 9 2.70 -2.78 21.26
N SER A 10 2.60 -2.14 20.09
CA SER A 10 1.50 -1.23 19.75
C SER A 10 0.27 -1.92 19.12
N PHE A 11 0.29 -3.24 18.95
CA PHE A 11 -0.86 -3.98 18.48
C PHE A 11 -1.77 -4.36 19.66
N ILE A 12 -3.03 -3.95 19.59
CA ILE A 12 -4.06 -4.21 20.60
C ILE A 12 -5.26 -4.83 19.91
N ALA A 13 -5.72 -5.97 20.42
CA ALA A 13 -6.91 -6.64 19.93
C ALA A 13 -7.85 -7.05 21.07
N VAL A 14 -9.14 -6.95 20.81
CA VAL A 14 -10.20 -7.48 21.68
C VAL A 14 -10.83 -8.67 20.97
N LEU A 15 -10.92 -9.79 21.66
CA LEU A 15 -11.52 -11.01 21.15
C LEU A 15 -12.73 -11.41 22.00
N GLY A 16 -13.75 -11.93 21.36
CA GLY A 16 -14.95 -12.46 22.02
C GLY A 16 -15.77 -13.28 21.06
N THR A 17 -16.79 -13.94 21.58
CA THR A 17 -17.76 -14.73 20.77
C THR A 17 -18.98 -13.91 20.35
N ASP A 18 -19.13 -12.71 20.86
CA ASP A 18 -20.20 -11.79 20.54
C ASP A 18 -19.62 -10.54 19.89
N GLU A 19 -19.95 -10.30 18.62
CA GLU A 19 -19.41 -9.19 17.82
C GLU A 19 -19.76 -7.82 18.43
N PHE A 20 -20.97 -7.65 18.92
CA PHE A 20 -21.42 -6.39 19.51
C PHE A 20 -20.61 -6.03 20.77
N GLU A 21 -20.40 -6.98 21.66
CA GLU A 21 -19.62 -6.77 22.87
C GLU A 21 -18.14 -6.52 22.56
N VAL A 22 -17.58 -7.16 21.52
CA VAL A 22 -16.22 -6.89 21.03
C VAL A 22 -16.11 -5.44 20.55
N ILE A 23 -17.00 -5.01 19.66
CA ILE A 23 -17.01 -3.63 19.12
C ILE A 23 -17.17 -2.60 20.24
N LYS A 24 -18.11 -2.81 21.15
CA LYS A 24 -18.36 -1.93 22.28
C LYS A 24 -17.14 -1.79 23.19
N SER A 25 -16.48 -2.90 23.44
CA SER A 25 -15.25 -2.92 24.27
C SER A 25 -14.08 -2.27 23.57
N LEU A 26 -13.92 -2.50 22.27
CA LEU A 26 -12.90 -1.85 21.45
C LEU A 26 -13.06 -0.32 21.49
N ASN A 27 -14.29 0.18 21.33
CA ASN A 27 -14.56 1.62 21.40
C ASN A 27 -14.23 2.23 22.77
N ARG A 28 -14.48 1.50 23.88
CA ARG A 28 -14.08 1.94 25.22
C ARG A 28 -12.57 2.00 25.34
N ILE A 29 -11.86 0.99 24.85
CA ILE A 29 -10.40 0.93 24.89
C ILE A 29 -9.80 2.06 24.04
N LYS A 30 -10.28 2.28 22.81
CA LYS A 30 -9.81 3.37 21.93
C LYS A 30 -9.84 4.73 22.65
N ASN A 31 -10.87 4.99 23.45
CA ASN A 31 -11.04 6.23 24.20
C ASN A 31 -10.17 6.33 25.46
N SER A 32 -9.58 5.24 25.91
CA SER A 32 -8.79 5.16 27.14
C SER A 32 -7.29 5.00 26.89
N ILE A 33 -6.88 4.79 25.64
CA ILE A 33 -5.46 4.61 25.29
C ILE A 33 -4.81 5.97 25.09
N GLU A 34 -3.69 6.16 25.76
CA GLU A 34 -2.76 7.26 25.51
C GLU A 34 -1.59 6.74 24.66
N TRP A 35 -1.44 7.28 23.46
CA TRP A 35 -0.37 6.92 22.54
C TRP A 35 0.81 7.89 22.67
N GLN A 36 2.00 7.38 22.93
CA GLN A 36 3.21 8.16 22.76
C GLN A 36 3.52 8.28 21.26
N GLN A 37 3.23 9.43 20.69
CA GLN A 37 3.52 9.70 19.28
C GLN A 37 4.98 10.07 19.12
N VAL A 38 5.74 9.20 18.47
CA VAL A 38 7.19 9.40 18.23
C VAL A 38 7.44 10.29 17.02
N ASN A 39 6.64 10.13 15.96
CA ASN A 39 6.77 10.91 14.72
C ASN A 39 5.42 11.46 14.31
N LYS A 40 5.41 12.72 13.83
CA LYS A 40 4.23 13.34 13.21
C LYS A 40 4.41 13.39 11.69
N LEU A 41 3.44 12.85 10.97
CA LEU A 41 3.35 13.09 9.53
C LEU A 41 2.80 14.50 9.30
N ALA A 42 3.50 15.28 8.48
CA ALA A 42 3.05 16.62 8.09
C ALA A 42 2.04 16.49 6.94
N ASN A 43 0.75 16.44 7.27
CA ASN A 43 -0.33 16.24 6.29
C ASN A 43 -0.54 17.44 5.35
N ASP A 44 -0.14 18.63 5.75
CA ASP A 44 -0.39 19.90 5.05
C ASP A 44 0.62 20.22 3.95
N LYS A 45 1.70 19.42 3.81
CA LYS A 45 2.82 19.71 2.92
C LYS A 45 3.20 18.55 1.97
N ILE A 46 2.25 17.69 1.65
CA ILE A 46 2.52 16.49 0.83
C ILE A 46 3.22 16.84 -0.48
N PHE A 47 2.75 17.86 -1.19
CA PHE A 47 3.34 18.24 -2.48
C PHE A 47 4.72 18.88 -2.34
N ASN A 48 4.98 19.56 -1.22
CA ASN A 48 6.32 20.09 -0.92
C ASN A 48 7.28 18.94 -0.59
N LEU A 49 6.82 17.90 0.12
CA LEU A 49 7.62 16.72 0.39
C LEU A 49 7.97 15.96 -0.90
N ILE A 50 7.02 15.86 -1.84
CA ILE A 50 7.29 15.29 -3.16
C ILE A 50 8.40 16.09 -3.88
N ASP A 51 8.44 17.40 -3.76
CA ASP A 51 9.49 18.23 -4.38
C ASP A 51 10.84 18.08 -3.69
N GLN A 52 10.85 17.88 -2.37
CA GLN A 52 12.07 17.84 -1.55
C GLN A 52 12.72 16.46 -1.48
N ASN A 53 11.95 15.40 -1.73
CA ASN A 53 12.48 14.03 -1.67
C ASN A 53 13.51 13.81 -2.77
N SER A 54 14.63 13.18 -2.40
CA SER A 54 15.64 12.75 -3.35
C SER A 54 15.06 11.73 -4.33
N ARG A 55 15.43 11.82 -5.61
CA ARG A 55 14.86 11.01 -6.69
C ARG A 55 15.95 10.48 -7.60
N ASP A 56 15.72 9.27 -8.07
CA ASP A 56 16.41 8.78 -9.25
C ASP A 56 15.52 8.97 -10.47
N SER A 57 16.11 9.42 -11.55
CA SER A 57 15.44 9.54 -12.84
C SER A 57 15.63 8.26 -13.63
N LEU A 58 14.53 7.73 -14.17
CA LEU A 58 14.54 6.57 -15.04
C LEU A 58 13.90 6.93 -16.37
N ILE A 59 14.54 6.53 -17.45
CA ILE A 59 13.94 6.52 -18.78
C ILE A 59 13.43 5.12 -19.04
N VAL A 60 12.15 5.00 -19.39
CA VAL A 60 11.58 3.73 -19.82
C VAL A 60 11.60 3.68 -21.34
N LYS A 61 12.41 2.79 -21.90
CA LYS A 61 12.49 2.56 -23.34
C LYS A 61 11.39 1.60 -23.81
N ARG A 62 11.19 1.54 -25.11
CA ARG A 62 10.25 0.61 -25.73
C ARG A 62 10.56 -0.83 -25.30
N GLY A 63 9.57 -1.53 -24.76
CA GLY A 63 9.75 -2.87 -24.19
C GLY A 63 9.71 -2.92 -22.65
N GLY A 64 9.61 -1.75 -21.98
CA GLY A 64 9.47 -1.70 -20.53
C GLY A 64 10.76 -1.76 -19.72
N GLU A 65 11.92 -1.79 -20.40
CA GLU A 65 13.21 -1.74 -19.70
C GLU A 65 13.49 -0.33 -19.18
N ALA A 66 13.91 -0.26 -17.91
CA ALA A 66 14.29 0.99 -17.27
C ALA A 66 15.80 1.21 -17.38
N PHE A 67 16.20 2.42 -17.78
CA PHE A 67 17.59 2.83 -17.89
C PHE A 67 17.85 4.05 -17.03
N HIS A 68 19.01 4.07 -16.35
CA HIS A 68 19.50 5.25 -15.64
C HIS A 68 20.24 6.15 -16.63
N GLU A 69 19.51 7.00 -17.30
CA GLU A 69 20.04 8.02 -18.23
C GLU A 69 19.51 9.39 -17.80
N ASN A 70 20.24 10.44 -18.17
CA ASN A 70 19.75 11.80 -17.99
C ASN A 70 18.46 12.01 -18.80
N ILE A 71 17.46 12.61 -18.15
CA ILE A 71 16.23 12.99 -18.86
C ILE A 71 16.60 14.00 -19.94
N PRO A 72 16.22 13.78 -21.21
CA PRO A 72 16.47 14.75 -22.27
C PRO A 72 15.86 16.10 -21.95
N GLU A 73 16.57 17.17 -22.26
CA GLU A 73 16.02 18.52 -22.12
C GLU A 73 14.75 18.68 -22.97
N ILE A 74 13.76 19.33 -22.40
CA ILE A 74 12.53 19.66 -23.11
C ILE A 74 12.86 20.66 -24.20
N LYS A 75 12.68 20.24 -25.45
CA LYS A 75 12.88 21.14 -26.60
C LYS A 75 11.83 22.25 -26.57
N SER A 76 12.25 23.48 -26.48
CA SER A 76 11.35 24.61 -26.67
C SER A 76 11.16 24.84 -28.18
N TYR A 77 9.93 24.86 -28.63
CA TYR A 77 9.59 25.21 -29.99
C TYR A 77 9.16 26.69 -30.02
N ASN A 78 10.12 27.60 -29.95
CA ASN A 78 9.85 29.03 -30.05
C ASN A 78 9.79 29.43 -31.52
N ASN A 79 8.60 29.42 -32.08
CA ASN A 79 8.32 29.91 -33.42
C ASN A 79 6.98 30.67 -33.36
N ASP A 80 6.88 31.82 -34.02
CA ASP A 80 5.67 32.66 -34.04
C ASP A 80 4.40 31.95 -34.56
N ASN A 81 4.58 30.80 -35.25
CA ASN A 81 3.49 29.96 -35.76
C ASN A 81 3.11 28.80 -34.82
N HIS A 82 3.69 28.73 -33.62
CA HIS A 82 3.46 27.65 -32.69
C HIS A 82 2.92 28.18 -31.37
N LYS A 83 1.97 27.47 -30.78
CA LYS A 83 1.41 27.79 -29.47
C LYS A 83 1.78 26.72 -28.46
N THR A 84 2.56 27.06 -27.45
CA THR A 84 2.90 26.16 -26.35
C THR A 84 1.98 26.40 -25.16
N LEU A 85 1.38 25.33 -24.66
CA LEU A 85 0.53 25.30 -23.49
C LEU A 85 1.18 24.41 -22.43
N THR A 86 1.23 24.89 -21.21
CA THR A 86 1.70 24.13 -20.04
C THR A 86 0.64 24.15 -18.95
N SER A 87 0.39 23.00 -18.33
CA SER A 87 -0.52 22.87 -17.20
C SER A 87 0.07 21.96 -16.14
N GLU A 88 -0.19 22.27 -14.90
CA GLU A 88 0.23 21.49 -13.73
C GLU A 88 -0.99 20.93 -12.99
N PHE A 89 -0.90 19.69 -12.57
CA PHE A 89 -1.97 18.98 -11.87
C PHE A 89 -1.39 18.25 -10.65
N ASN A 90 -2.03 18.43 -9.52
CA ASN A 90 -1.69 17.74 -8.29
C ASN A 90 -2.76 16.70 -7.96
N LYS A 91 -2.32 15.45 -7.74
CA LYS A 91 -3.18 14.38 -7.27
C LYS A 91 -2.80 14.06 -5.82
N PRO A 92 -3.70 14.19 -4.84
CA PRO A 92 -3.43 13.78 -3.47
C PRO A 92 -3.36 12.25 -3.35
N TYR A 93 -2.99 11.74 -2.17
CA TYR A 93 -3.22 10.35 -1.83
C TYR A 93 -4.71 10.05 -1.90
N LEU A 94 -5.06 8.95 -2.52
CA LEU A 94 -6.44 8.52 -2.69
C LEU A 94 -6.62 7.11 -2.13
N MET A 95 -7.60 6.95 -1.24
CA MET A 95 -8.00 5.62 -0.80
C MET A 95 -8.73 4.88 -1.93
N HIS A 96 -8.68 3.56 -1.91
CA HIS A 96 -9.40 2.73 -2.87
C HIS A 96 -10.90 2.65 -2.55
N GLY A 97 -11.24 2.79 -1.27
CA GLY A 97 -12.61 2.95 -0.82
C GLY A 97 -13.49 1.73 -1.05
N SER A 98 -12.99 0.53 -0.78
CA SER A 98 -13.81 -0.68 -0.83
C SER A 98 -15.08 -0.52 0.01
N ILE A 99 -16.23 -0.99 -0.51
CA ILE A 99 -17.54 -0.83 0.14
C ILE A 99 -17.55 -1.44 1.54
N GLY A 100 -17.00 -2.65 1.69
CA GLY A 100 -16.76 -3.27 3.00
C GLY A 100 -15.30 -3.11 3.44
N PRO A 101 -15.03 -2.92 4.73
CA PRO A 101 -13.69 -2.94 5.26
C PRO A 101 -12.99 -4.29 5.06
N SER A 102 -11.66 -4.26 5.10
CA SER A 102 -10.82 -5.45 5.01
C SER A 102 -11.13 -6.45 6.12
N ALA A 103 -11.20 -7.73 5.76
CA ALA A 103 -11.47 -8.82 6.68
C ALA A 103 -10.72 -10.09 6.32
N SER A 104 -10.39 -10.88 7.32
CA SER A 104 -9.80 -12.21 7.14
C SER A 104 -10.23 -13.15 8.26
N CYS A 105 -10.35 -14.43 7.95
CA CYS A 105 -10.59 -15.47 8.92
C CYS A 105 -9.43 -16.44 8.95
N SER A 106 -8.90 -16.73 10.13
CA SER A 106 -7.75 -17.64 10.30
C SER A 106 -8.02 -18.68 11.38
N PHE A 107 -7.54 -19.87 11.14
CA PHE A 107 -7.52 -20.99 12.08
C PHE A 107 -6.11 -21.56 12.15
N TYR A 108 -5.62 -21.77 13.37
CA TYR A 108 -4.34 -22.40 13.60
C TYR A 108 -4.46 -23.62 14.50
N LYS A 109 -3.84 -24.72 14.09
CA LYS A 109 -3.78 -25.97 14.86
C LYS A 109 -2.56 -26.80 14.47
N ASN A 110 -1.84 -27.34 15.47
CA ASN A 110 -0.76 -28.30 15.26
C ASN A 110 0.27 -27.86 14.19
N GLY A 111 0.70 -26.59 14.23
CA GLY A 111 1.69 -26.06 13.31
C GLY A 111 1.17 -25.80 11.89
N LYS A 112 -0.15 -25.74 11.67
CA LYS A 112 -0.76 -25.48 10.37
C LYS A 112 -1.79 -24.36 10.44
N PHE A 113 -1.78 -23.52 9.41
CA PHE A 113 -2.78 -22.48 9.20
C PHE A 113 -3.79 -22.85 8.12
N ILE A 114 -5.04 -22.50 8.34
CA ILE A 114 -6.09 -22.40 7.34
C ILE A 114 -6.59 -20.95 7.38
N ILE A 115 -6.44 -20.22 6.29
CA ILE A 115 -6.71 -18.78 6.24
C ILE A 115 -7.60 -18.46 5.04
N TYR A 116 -8.57 -17.60 5.24
CA TYR A 116 -9.47 -17.07 4.23
C TYR A 116 -9.22 -15.57 4.10
N SER A 117 -8.88 -15.10 2.89
CA SER A 117 -8.48 -13.73 2.64
C SER A 117 -8.99 -13.21 1.31
N HIS A 118 -9.31 -11.93 1.26
CA HIS A 118 -9.70 -11.24 0.03
C HIS A 118 -8.51 -10.72 -0.79
N SER A 119 -7.27 -11.07 -0.45
CA SER A 119 -6.07 -10.58 -1.12
C SER A 119 -6.07 -10.88 -2.62
N GLN A 120 -5.71 -9.90 -3.44
CA GLN A 120 -5.48 -10.09 -4.88
C GLN A 120 -4.20 -10.87 -5.18
N ALA A 121 -3.31 -11.05 -4.19
CA ALA A 121 -1.99 -11.65 -4.36
C ALA A 121 -1.80 -12.85 -3.41
N ILE A 122 -2.70 -13.82 -3.44
CA ILE A 122 -2.76 -14.96 -2.51
C ILE A 122 -1.43 -15.72 -2.40
N TYR A 123 -0.75 -16.00 -3.51
CA TYR A 123 0.52 -16.73 -3.47
C TYR A 123 1.65 -15.90 -2.86
N ALA A 124 1.73 -14.63 -3.21
CA ALA A 124 2.72 -13.74 -2.62
C ALA A 124 2.45 -13.53 -1.12
N LEU A 125 1.19 -13.35 -0.73
CA LEU A 125 0.79 -13.23 0.67
C LEU A 125 1.13 -14.50 1.47
N LYS A 126 0.94 -15.67 0.90
CA LYS A 126 1.32 -16.96 1.52
C LYS A 126 2.82 -17.00 1.84
N SER A 127 3.66 -16.61 0.89
CA SER A 127 5.11 -16.52 1.09
C SER A 127 5.50 -15.53 2.18
N ILE A 128 4.82 -14.38 2.24
CA ILE A 128 5.04 -13.38 3.29
C ILE A 128 4.69 -13.93 4.65
N LEU A 129 3.54 -14.57 4.79
CA LEU A 129 3.11 -15.17 6.04
C LEU A 129 4.07 -16.30 6.47
N SER A 130 4.55 -17.09 5.50
CA SER A 130 5.57 -18.14 5.73
C SER A 130 6.83 -17.54 6.38
N ASN A 131 7.35 -16.46 5.82
CA ASN A 131 8.53 -15.79 6.33
C ASN A 131 8.25 -15.09 7.67
N ALA A 132 7.15 -14.35 7.78
CA ALA A 132 6.81 -13.59 8.98
C ALA A 132 6.62 -14.47 10.23
N PHE A 133 6.07 -15.66 10.06
CA PHE A 133 5.87 -16.62 11.14
C PHE A 133 6.98 -17.67 11.25
N ASN A 134 7.96 -17.67 10.35
CA ASN A 134 9.00 -18.69 10.22
C ASN A 134 8.39 -20.11 10.06
N PHE A 135 7.42 -20.23 9.16
CA PHE A 135 6.76 -21.48 8.81
C PHE A 135 7.13 -21.91 7.39
N LYS A 136 7.05 -23.21 7.13
CA LYS A 136 7.12 -23.71 5.75
C LYS A 136 5.80 -23.40 5.03
N GLU A 137 5.83 -22.92 3.79
CA GLU A 137 4.63 -22.61 3.01
C GLU A 137 3.62 -23.76 2.92
N LYS A 138 4.10 -25.01 2.91
CA LYS A 138 3.23 -26.20 2.93
C LYS A 138 2.33 -26.31 4.17
N ASN A 139 2.67 -25.60 5.23
CA ASN A 139 1.89 -25.55 6.47
C ASN A 139 0.86 -24.40 6.49
N ILE A 140 0.78 -23.63 5.41
CA ILE A 140 -0.17 -22.53 5.26
C ILE A 140 -1.09 -22.84 4.09
N THR A 141 -2.37 -23.05 4.37
CA THR A 141 -3.42 -23.10 3.36
C THR A 141 -4.12 -21.75 3.34
N LEU A 142 -4.02 -21.06 2.22
CA LEU A 142 -4.60 -19.72 2.04
C LEU A 142 -5.66 -19.81 0.95
N HIS A 143 -6.91 -19.56 1.31
CA HIS A 143 -8.07 -19.55 0.42
C HIS A 143 -8.41 -18.12 0.03
N PHE A 144 -8.58 -17.90 -1.27
CA PHE A 144 -9.14 -16.66 -1.77
C PHE A 144 -10.64 -16.60 -1.47
N MET A 145 -11.07 -15.44 -0.96
CA MET A 145 -12.47 -15.11 -0.77
C MET A 145 -12.76 -13.79 -1.50
N PRO A 146 -13.90 -13.66 -2.16
CA PRO A 146 -14.30 -12.39 -2.74
C PRO A 146 -14.39 -11.30 -1.66
N GLY A 147 -13.78 -10.16 -1.92
CA GLY A 147 -13.90 -8.96 -1.09
C GLY A 147 -15.08 -8.09 -1.52
N ALA A 148 -15.33 -7.04 -0.75
CA ALA A 148 -16.44 -6.11 -0.97
C ALA A 148 -16.14 -5.03 -2.04
N GLY A 149 -15.24 -5.30 -2.94
CA GLY A 149 -14.85 -4.45 -4.06
C GLY A 149 -13.35 -4.40 -4.27
N CYS A 150 -12.99 -4.10 -5.51
CA CYS A 150 -11.60 -3.85 -5.90
C CYS A 150 -11.60 -2.66 -6.86
N TYR A 151 -11.05 -1.57 -6.42
CA TYR A 151 -10.96 -0.32 -7.19
C TYR A 151 -9.50 0.03 -7.49
N GLY A 152 -8.75 -0.99 -7.98
CA GLY A 152 -7.31 -1.02 -8.16
C GLY A 152 -6.60 -1.84 -7.08
N HIS A 153 -7.05 -1.74 -5.84
CA HIS A 153 -6.64 -2.53 -4.68
C HIS A 153 -7.89 -2.95 -3.89
N ASN A 154 -7.95 -4.16 -3.36
CA ASN A 154 -9.12 -4.67 -2.64
C ASN A 154 -8.99 -4.59 -1.11
N GLY A 155 -8.31 -3.59 -0.63
CA GLY A 155 -8.05 -3.37 0.79
C GLY A 155 -6.67 -3.85 1.25
N ALA A 156 -6.48 -3.94 2.55
CA ALA A 156 -5.19 -4.25 3.15
C ALA A 156 -4.97 -5.74 3.37
N ASP A 157 -3.82 -6.24 2.93
CA ASP A 157 -3.39 -7.61 3.20
C ASP A 157 -3.00 -7.81 4.69
N ASP A 158 -2.76 -6.70 5.41
CA ASP A 158 -2.38 -6.66 6.82
C ASP A 158 -3.40 -7.36 7.73
N VAL A 159 -4.68 -7.21 7.44
CA VAL A 159 -5.76 -7.88 8.17
C VAL A 159 -5.58 -9.40 8.21
N THR A 160 -4.97 -9.98 7.16
CA THR A 160 -4.72 -11.42 7.09
C THR A 160 -3.57 -11.83 8.00
N TYR A 161 -2.52 -11.01 8.08
CA TYR A 161 -1.43 -11.23 9.03
C TYR A 161 -1.93 -11.12 10.48
N GLU A 162 -2.73 -10.13 10.78
CA GLU A 162 -3.30 -9.90 12.12
C GLU A 162 -4.22 -11.06 12.54
N ALA A 163 -5.10 -11.52 11.65
CA ALA A 163 -5.95 -12.68 11.91
C ALA A 163 -5.12 -13.96 12.15
N ALA A 164 -4.05 -14.17 11.37
CA ALA A 164 -3.14 -15.29 11.54
C ALA A 164 -2.37 -15.19 12.87
N LEU A 165 -1.88 -14.01 13.24
CA LEU A 165 -1.22 -13.77 14.52
C LEU A 165 -2.14 -14.15 15.68
N LEU A 166 -3.37 -13.67 15.69
CA LEU A 166 -4.33 -13.95 16.73
C LEU A 166 -4.74 -15.44 16.76
N SER A 167 -4.93 -16.08 15.61
CA SER A 167 -5.27 -17.51 15.59
C SER A 167 -4.14 -18.39 16.11
N LYS A 168 -2.87 -17.97 15.95
CA LYS A 168 -1.71 -18.65 16.52
C LYS A 168 -1.63 -18.51 18.04
N GLU A 169 -1.97 -17.33 18.56
CA GLU A 169 -2.00 -17.09 20.00
C GLU A 169 -3.20 -17.80 20.69
N PHE A 170 -4.31 -17.92 19.97
CA PHE A 170 -5.53 -18.55 20.46
C PHE A 170 -5.85 -19.82 19.69
N GLU A 171 -4.96 -20.81 19.77
CA GLU A 171 -5.03 -22.04 19.00
C GLU A 171 -6.40 -22.76 19.09
N ASN A 172 -6.70 -23.56 18.06
CA ASN A 172 -7.92 -24.35 17.93
C ASN A 172 -9.22 -23.53 17.87
N LYS A 173 -9.14 -22.26 17.42
CA LYS A 173 -10.29 -21.39 17.21
C LYS A 173 -10.19 -20.70 15.86
N TYR A 174 -11.33 -20.52 15.22
CA TYR A 174 -11.43 -19.61 14.09
C TYR A 174 -11.47 -18.18 14.61
N ILE A 175 -10.57 -17.36 14.12
CA ILE A 175 -10.51 -15.92 14.41
C ILE A 175 -10.94 -15.18 13.16
N LEU A 176 -12.11 -14.58 13.21
CA LEU A 176 -12.57 -13.61 12.22
C LEU A 176 -12.15 -12.22 12.68
N LEU A 177 -11.28 -11.58 11.92
CA LEU A 177 -10.90 -10.20 12.13
C LEU A 177 -11.45 -9.35 11.00
N LYS A 178 -12.15 -8.30 11.35
CA LYS A 178 -12.70 -7.31 10.43
C LYS A 178 -12.33 -5.92 10.93
N TRP A 179 -11.69 -5.14 10.08
CA TRP A 179 -11.38 -3.76 10.40
C TRP A 179 -12.65 -2.92 10.50
N THR A 180 -12.60 -1.87 11.28
CA THR A 180 -13.62 -0.81 11.24
C THR A 180 -13.38 0.06 10.00
N ARG A 181 -14.33 0.93 9.67
CA ARG A 181 -14.13 1.89 8.58
C ARG A 181 -13.00 2.88 8.90
N GLU A 182 -12.84 3.24 10.16
CA GLU A 182 -11.77 4.09 10.62
C GLU A 182 -10.40 3.41 10.45
N ASP A 183 -10.30 2.13 10.79
CA ASP A 183 -9.06 1.36 10.60
C ASP A 183 -8.73 1.24 9.11
N GLU A 184 -9.70 0.96 8.25
CA GLU A 184 -9.52 0.94 6.79
C GLU A 184 -8.99 2.28 6.27
N ASN A 185 -9.60 3.39 6.69
CA ASN A 185 -9.18 4.73 6.28
C ASN A 185 -7.80 5.13 6.80
N CYS A 186 -7.34 4.54 7.91
CA CYS A 186 -6.01 4.81 8.46
C CYS A 186 -4.91 3.95 7.83
N TRP A 187 -5.22 2.71 7.46
CA TRP A 187 -4.19 1.70 7.22
C TRP A 187 -4.23 1.04 5.85
N GLU A 188 -5.28 1.25 5.04
CA GLU A 188 -5.23 0.73 3.67
C GLU A 188 -4.08 1.37 2.88
N PRO A 189 -3.45 0.64 1.95
CA PRO A 189 -2.46 1.22 1.05
C PRO A 189 -3.14 2.22 0.10
N TYR A 190 -2.86 3.50 0.27
CA TYR A 190 -3.39 4.56 -0.59
C TYR A 190 -2.68 4.60 -1.94
N GLY A 191 -3.42 4.99 -2.99
CA GLY A 191 -2.83 5.36 -4.26
C GLY A 191 -1.93 6.59 -4.09
N SER A 192 -0.71 6.54 -4.63
CA SER A 192 0.32 7.57 -4.40
C SER A 192 -0.12 8.96 -4.83
N ALA A 193 0.25 9.96 -4.05
CA ALA A 193 0.16 11.35 -4.45
C ALA A 193 1.13 11.62 -5.61
N SER A 194 0.77 12.54 -6.49
CA SER A 194 1.63 12.94 -7.60
C SER A 194 1.47 14.40 -7.99
N LYS A 195 2.55 14.97 -8.53
CA LYS A 195 2.57 16.25 -9.25
C LYS A 195 2.84 15.93 -10.70
N ASN A 196 2.05 16.48 -11.59
CA ASN A 196 2.15 16.21 -13.00
C ASN A 196 2.22 17.52 -13.76
N LYS A 197 3.17 17.64 -14.70
CA LYS A 197 3.31 18.79 -15.58
C LYS A 197 3.19 18.31 -17.01
N LEU A 198 2.24 18.86 -17.73
CA LEU A 198 2.00 18.55 -19.13
C LEU A 198 2.34 19.77 -19.96
N THR A 199 3.11 19.55 -21.04
CA THR A 199 3.42 20.59 -22.01
C THR A 199 3.09 20.09 -23.41
N ALA A 200 2.28 20.86 -24.13
CA ALA A 200 1.94 20.59 -25.51
C ALA A 200 2.26 21.80 -26.40
N THR A 201 2.86 21.58 -27.55
CA THR A 201 3.03 22.60 -28.58
C THR A 201 2.14 22.28 -29.77
N LEU A 202 1.39 23.26 -30.21
CA LEU A 202 0.47 23.20 -31.33
C LEU A 202 1.02 23.97 -32.53
N ASP A 203 0.80 23.45 -33.73
CA ASP A 203 1.06 24.19 -34.99
C ASP A 203 -0.08 25.18 -35.27
N LYS A 204 0.05 25.94 -36.39
CA LYS A 204 -0.96 26.89 -36.84
C LYS A 204 -2.35 26.29 -37.11
N ASN A 205 -2.43 24.99 -37.28
CA ASN A 205 -3.68 24.26 -37.53
C ASN A 205 -4.22 23.58 -36.25
N ASN A 206 -3.68 23.95 -35.08
CA ASN A 206 -3.96 23.36 -33.75
C ASN A 206 -3.63 21.85 -33.66
N LYS A 207 -2.74 21.34 -34.51
CA LYS A 207 -2.25 19.98 -34.41
C LYS A 207 -1.09 19.93 -33.39
N ILE A 208 -1.12 18.94 -32.50
CA ILE A 208 -0.05 18.70 -31.54
C ILE A 208 1.21 18.22 -32.30
N ILE A 209 2.28 18.98 -32.21
CA ILE A 209 3.59 18.67 -32.80
C ILE A 209 4.64 18.31 -31.75
N TYR A 210 4.36 18.61 -30.48
CA TYR A 210 5.21 18.24 -29.37
C TYR A 210 4.34 17.95 -28.13
N TRP A 211 4.72 16.91 -27.39
CA TRP A 211 4.09 16.57 -26.12
C TRP A 211 5.14 16.15 -25.13
N SER A 212 5.07 16.68 -23.92
CA SER A 212 5.87 16.30 -22.77
C SER A 212 4.97 16.07 -21.56
N SER A 213 5.24 15.00 -20.83
CA SER A 213 4.59 14.67 -19.57
C SER A 213 5.66 14.37 -18.54
N GLU A 214 5.67 15.17 -17.48
CA GLU A 214 6.54 14.96 -16.32
C GLU A 214 5.65 14.56 -15.15
N ALA A 215 5.95 13.43 -14.49
CA ALA A 215 5.23 12.96 -13.33
C ALA A 215 6.19 12.73 -12.16
N TYR A 216 5.88 13.31 -11.04
CA TYR A 216 6.62 13.16 -9.80
C TYR A 216 5.68 12.51 -8.78
N SER A 217 6.03 11.33 -8.28
CA SER A 217 5.20 10.60 -7.34
C SER A 217 6.04 9.77 -6.38
N ASP A 218 5.48 9.44 -5.24
CA ASP A 218 6.03 8.40 -4.40
C ASP A 218 5.85 7.03 -5.05
N THR A 219 6.69 6.09 -4.63
CA THR A 219 6.59 4.71 -5.11
C THR A 219 5.34 4.03 -4.54
N TYR A 220 4.64 3.28 -5.38
CA TYR A 220 3.52 2.43 -4.97
C TYR A 220 3.99 0.98 -4.82
N LEU A 221 4.85 0.73 -3.84
CA LEU A 221 5.40 -0.60 -3.54
C LEU A 221 4.94 -1.11 -2.16
N THR A 222 3.68 -0.85 -1.83
CA THR A 222 3.10 -1.22 -0.53
C THR A 222 2.53 -2.63 -0.52
N ARG A 223 2.37 -3.24 -1.68
CA ARG A 223 1.84 -4.58 -1.83
C ARG A 223 2.93 -5.55 -2.27
N PRO A 224 2.92 -6.81 -1.78
CA PRO A 224 3.76 -7.86 -2.33
C PRO A 224 3.40 -8.11 -3.80
N MET A 225 4.31 -7.78 -4.68
CA MET A 225 4.17 -8.05 -6.11
C MET A 225 5.23 -9.04 -6.56
N VAL A 226 4.98 -9.70 -7.68
CA VAL A 226 5.90 -10.64 -8.32
C VAL A 226 7.26 -9.99 -8.51
N GLY A 227 8.33 -10.55 -7.94
CA GLY A 227 9.72 -10.18 -8.31
C GLY A 227 10.51 -9.86 -7.08
N LYS A 228 10.73 -9.87 -6.05
CA LYS A 228 11.61 -9.64 -4.90
C LYS A 228 10.84 -9.57 -3.59
N LEU A 229 10.24 -10.69 -3.28
CA LEU A 229 9.44 -10.87 -2.06
C LEU A 229 10.23 -10.57 -0.78
N GLU A 230 11.51 -10.93 -0.73
CA GLU A 230 12.42 -10.63 0.37
C GLU A 230 12.51 -9.13 0.68
N TYR A 231 12.42 -8.34 -0.35
CA TYR A 231 12.48 -6.90 -0.25
C TYR A 231 11.24 -6.32 0.45
N PHE A 232 10.05 -6.82 0.12
CA PHE A 232 8.81 -6.38 0.75
C PHE A 232 8.68 -6.83 2.20
N VAL A 233 9.03 -8.07 2.49
CA VAL A 233 9.01 -8.61 3.85
C VAL A 233 9.95 -7.84 4.76
N SER A 234 11.15 -7.51 4.29
CA SER A 234 12.12 -6.77 5.10
C SER A 234 11.66 -5.34 5.37
N GLN A 235 10.99 -4.69 4.44
CA GLN A 235 10.49 -3.32 4.64
C GLN A 235 9.31 -3.24 5.61
N ARG A 236 8.40 -4.20 5.55
CA ARG A 236 7.14 -4.12 6.28
C ARG A 236 7.20 -4.73 7.67
N PHE A 237 7.96 -5.79 7.86
CA PHE A 237 7.88 -6.61 9.07
C PHE A 237 9.16 -6.74 9.88
N ILE A 238 10.33 -6.50 9.31
CA ILE A 238 11.58 -6.90 9.95
C ILE A 238 12.46 -5.73 10.34
N ASN A 239 12.56 -4.68 9.56
CA ASN A 239 13.45 -3.57 9.87
C ASN A 239 13.05 -2.29 9.15
N ASN A 240 12.88 -1.22 9.91
CA ASN A 240 12.72 0.14 9.39
C ASN A 240 14.06 0.73 8.89
N ASP A 241 15.07 -0.08 8.63
CA ASP A 241 16.34 0.39 8.12
C ASP A 241 16.29 0.56 6.59
N PHE A 242 15.60 1.59 6.16
CA PHE A 242 15.50 2.03 4.76
C PHE A 242 16.87 2.34 4.14
N LYS A 243 17.92 2.53 4.94
CA LYS A 243 19.28 2.78 4.45
C LYS A 243 19.93 1.54 3.84
N LYS A 244 19.50 0.36 4.23
CA LYS A 244 20.04 -0.90 3.74
C LYS A 244 19.50 -1.30 2.38
N TYR A 245 18.33 -0.81 2.04
CA TYR A 245 17.67 -1.04 0.76
C TYR A 245 17.53 0.32 0.07
N LYS A 246 18.34 0.56 -0.95
CA LYS A 246 18.08 1.64 -1.87
C LYS A 246 16.73 1.37 -2.52
N VAL A 247 15.66 1.90 -1.93
CA VAL A 247 14.41 2.07 -2.63
C VAL A 247 14.67 3.19 -3.61
N GLU A 248 15.07 2.81 -4.81
CA GLU A 248 15.15 3.77 -5.88
C GLU A 248 13.71 4.22 -6.15
N PRO A 249 13.36 5.49 -5.90
CA PRO A 249 12.06 6.00 -6.25
C PRO A 249 11.91 5.84 -7.75
N ARG A 250 11.01 4.98 -8.18
CA ARG A 250 10.72 4.77 -9.58
C ARG A 250 9.78 5.86 -10.02
N THR A 251 10.33 6.96 -10.46
CA THR A 251 9.54 7.99 -11.13
C THR A 251 9.07 7.45 -12.49
N GLY A 252 7.79 7.54 -12.76
CA GLY A 252 7.20 7.31 -14.08
C GLY A 252 7.11 5.88 -14.58
N ALA A 253 7.74 4.89 -13.94
CA ALA A 253 7.72 3.51 -14.41
C ALA A 253 6.35 2.81 -14.34
N HIS A 254 5.42 3.33 -13.56
CA HIS A 254 4.07 2.79 -13.41
C HIS A 254 3.01 3.54 -14.23
N MET A 255 3.39 4.61 -14.86
CA MET A 255 2.53 5.33 -15.78
C MET A 255 3.02 5.15 -17.21
N GLY A 256 3.47 3.94 -17.52
CA GLY A 256 3.80 3.55 -18.86
C GLY A 256 2.59 3.72 -19.75
N ILE A 257 2.61 4.71 -20.53
CA ILE A 257 1.85 4.86 -21.76
C ILE A 257 2.86 5.05 -22.87
#